data_bccfc329af059282bdafd523c266b9e6
#
_entry.id   bccfc329af059282bdafd523c266b9e6
#
_cell.length_a   1.000
_cell.length_b   1.000
_cell.length_c   1.000
_cell.angle_alpha   90.00
_cell.angle_beta   90.00
_cell.angle_gamma   90.00
#
_symmetry.space_group_name_H-M   'P 1'
#
loop_
_entity.id
_entity.type
_entity.pdbx_description
1 polymer ?
#
loop_
_entity_poly.entity_id
_entity_poly.type
_entity_poly.pdbx_seq_one_letter_code
_entity_poly.pdbx_strand_id
1 'polypeptide(L)'
;MATSVRASGAHASLTIDKGGNVNAVDSGKAPSLGHRTLGNWMRANLTTQGYCLDDDERRRLAVALRFSTATCLLLVLTALALESPAMIFALTGVGLIAGLTSRHPSDLAWNHVVRHVAGGPALPRNPTRRRHAFKIATVWLLVVGTLFAAGVNTVALILGGLLVAACATVTTTNFCIPSELLALWERRGARTVRATT
;
A
#
# COMPACT_ATOMS: atom_id res chain seq x y z
N MET A 1 -11.54 -11.37 -38.50
CA MET A 1 -10.08 -11.10 -38.55
C MET A 1 -9.91 -9.59 -38.53
N ALA A 2 -9.32 -9.04 -37.47
CA ALA A 2 -9.03 -7.61 -37.34
C ALA A 2 -7.58 -7.38 -37.73
N THR A 3 -7.33 -6.57 -38.78
CA THR A 3 -6.01 -6.21 -39.24
C THR A 3 -5.56 -4.93 -38.55
N SER A 4 -4.53 -5.03 -37.73
CA SER A 4 -3.91 -3.87 -37.05
C SER A 4 -2.81 -3.28 -37.93
N VAL A 5 -2.97 -2.02 -38.36
CA VAL A 5 -1.92 -1.26 -39.06
C VAL A 5 -1.24 -0.36 -38.02
N ARG A 6 0.02 -0.57 -37.79
CA ARG A 6 0.86 0.22 -36.87
C ARG A 6 1.53 1.36 -37.63
N ALA A 7 1.12 2.59 -37.40
CA ALA A 7 1.83 3.77 -37.88
C ALA A 7 2.81 4.25 -36.80
N SER A 8 4.07 4.42 -37.18
CA SER A 8 5.18 4.88 -36.35
C SER A 8 5.03 6.38 -36.09
N GLY A 9 4.88 6.78 -34.83
CA GLY A 9 5.05 8.19 -34.42
C GLY A 9 3.96 8.83 -33.57
N ALA A 10 2.76 8.27 -33.47
CA ALA A 10 1.74 8.73 -32.55
C ALA A 10 0.90 7.52 -32.15
N HIS A 11 0.75 7.26 -30.86
CA HIS A 11 -0.09 6.16 -30.37
C HIS A 11 -1.58 6.48 -30.50
N ALA A 12 -2.08 6.47 -31.74
CA ALA A 12 -3.51 6.43 -32.01
C ALA A 12 -3.84 5.01 -32.48
N SER A 13 -4.54 4.22 -31.71
CA SER A 13 -5.10 2.96 -32.16
C SER A 13 -6.42 3.23 -32.87
N LEU A 14 -6.47 2.95 -34.15
CA LEU A 14 -7.67 2.99 -34.98
C LEU A 14 -8.37 1.62 -34.88
N THR A 15 -9.59 1.61 -34.39
CA THR A 15 -10.47 0.43 -34.47
C THR A 15 -11.51 0.64 -35.56
N ILE A 16 -11.62 -0.34 -36.43
CA ILE A 16 -12.63 -0.36 -37.51
C ILE A 16 -13.78 -1.25 -37.02
N ASP A 17 -14.97 -0.68 -36.91
CA ASP A 17 -16.19 -1.41 -36.62
C ASP A 17 -16.68 -2.19 -37.87
N LYS A 18 -17.50 -3.25 -37.66
CA LYS A 18 -18.08 -4.08 -38.71
C LYS A 18 -18.90 -3.33 -39.76
N GLY A 19 -19.17 -2.04 -39.56
CA GLY A 19 -19.84 -1.13 -40.48
C GLY A 19 -18.93 -0.21 -41.28
N GLY A 20 -17.59 -0.38 -41.19
CA GLY A 20 -16.62 0.47 -41.92
C GLY A 20 -16.42 1.88 -41.37
N ASN A 21 -16.94 2.16 -40.18
CA ASN A 21 -16.79 3.47 -39.53
C ASN A 21 -15.48 3.48 -38.72
N VAL A 22 -14.60 4.45 -39.03
CA VAL A 22 -13.31 4.62 -38.34
C VAL A 22 -13.50 5.54 -37.17
N ASN A 23 -13.59 4.99 -35.98
CA ASN A 23 -13.58 5.79 -34.76
C ASN A 23 -12.15 5.91 -34.27
N ALA A 24 -11.62 7.14 -34.25
CA ALA A 24 -10.41 7.47 -33.54
C ALA A 24 -10.70 7.32 -32.03
N VAL A 25 -10.20 6.25 -31.42
CA VAL A 25 -10.16 6.18 -29.96
C VAL A 25 -9.16 7.25 -29.54
N ASP A 26 -9.67 8.31 -28.94
CA ASP A 26 -8.89 9.38 -28.36
C ASP A 26 -7.96 8.78 -27.28
N SER A 27 -6.75 8.43 -27.72
CA SER A 27 -5.72 7.84 -26.88
C SER A 27 -5.20 8.93 -25.94
N GLY A 28 -5.96 9.11 -24.84
CA GLY A 28 -5.37 9.73 -23.67
C GLY A 28 -5.05 11.20 -23.87
N LYS A 29 -6.07 12.02 -23.69
CA LYS A 29 -5.86 13.36 -23.10
C LYS A 29 -4.83 13.16 -21.99
N ALA A 30 -3.57 13.61 -22.25
CA ALA A 30 -2.55 13.66 -21.23
C ALA A 30 -3.21 14.26 -19.98
N PRO A 31 -3.08 13.64 -18.79
CA PRO A 31 -3.75 14.14 -17.61
C PRO A 31 -3.32 15.60 -17.46
N SER A 32 -4.26 16.51 -17.70
CA SER A 32 -4.06 17.94 -17.48
C SER A 32 -3.45 18.08 -16.09
N LEU A 33 -2.40 18.90 -15.94
CA LEU A 33 -1.78 19.30 -14.66
C LEU A 33 -2.78 20.07 -13.76
N GLY A 34 -4.09 19.88 -13.99
CA GLY A 34 -5.16 20.40 -13.20
C GLY A 34 -5.25 19.69 -11.87
N HIS A 35 -5.14 20.47 -10.82
CA HIS A 35 -5.49 20.20 -9.42
C HIS A 35 -5.54 18.71 -9.07
N ARG A 36 -4.41 18.16 -8.61
CA ARG A 36 -4.42 16.86 -7.91
C ARG A 36 -5.23 17.07 -6.64
N THR A 37 -6.52 16.79 -6.71
CA THR A 37 -7.34 16.77 -5.49
C THR A 37 -6.69 15.81 -4.52
N LEU A 38 -6.78 16.09 -3.21
CA LEU A 38 -6.26 15.22 -2.15
C LEU A 38 -6.67 13.76 -2.37
N GLY A 39 -7.89 13.52 -2.84
CA GLY A 39 -8.38 12.19 -3.18
C GLY A 39 -7.63 11.51 -4.32
N ASN A 40 -7.18 12.24 -5.33
CA ASN A 40 -6.37 11.69 -6.43
C ASN A 40 -4.97 11.31 -5.95
N TRP A 41 -4.37 12.13 -5.08
CA TRP A 41 -3.08 11.83 -4.46
C TRP A 41 -3.16 10.59 -3.57
N MET A 42 -4.18 10.48 -2.71
CA MET A 42 -4.40 9.29 -1.87
C MET A 42 -4.61 8.02 -2.70
N ARG A 43 -5.27 8.14 -3.86
CA ARG A 43 -5.44 7.03 -4.82
C ARG A 43 -4.11 6.61 -5.45
N ALA A 44 -3.29 7.58 -5.85
CA ALA A 44 -1.96 7.31 -6.38
C ALA A 44 -1.07 6.56 -5.38
N ASN A 45 -1.19 6.87 -4.09
CA ASN A 45 -0.44 6.20 -3.02
C ASN A 45 -0.75 4.70 -2.93
N LEU A 46 -1.99 4.27 -3.17
CA LEU A 46 -2.34 2.84 -3.23
C LEU A 46 -1.66 2.12 -4.40
N THR A 47 -1.58 2.78 -5.55
CA THR A 47 -0.84 2.25 -6.71
C THR A 47 0.65 2.10 -6.40
N THR A 48 1.25 3.06 -5.69
CA THR A 48 2.66 2.96 -5.26
C THR A 48 2.88 1.80 -4.29
N GLN A 49 1.90 1.47 -3.45
CA GLN A 49 1.95 0.29 -2.59
C GLN A 49 1.84 -1.03 -3.39
N GLY A 50 1.54 -0.97 -4.68
CA GLY A 50 1.44 -2.11 -5.58
C GLY A 50 0.03 -2.66 -5.79
N TYR A 51 -1.01 -1.94 -5.36
CA TYR A 51 -2.39 -2.31 -5.65
C TYR A 51 -2.79 -1.84 -7.06
N CYS A 52 -3.12 -2.80 -7.93
CA CYS A 52 -3.67 -2.55 -9.27
C CYS A 52 -5.20 -2.64 -9.20
N LEU A 53 -5.84 -1.61 -8.63
CA LEU A 53 -7.28 -1.51 -8.47
C LEU A 53 -7.83 -0.45 -9.43
N ASP A 54 -9.00 -0.69 -10.00
CA ASP A 54 -9.75 0.35 -10.69
C ASP A 54 -10.37 1.36 -9.72
N ASP A 55 -10.99 2.43 -10.21
CA ASP A 55 -11.51 3.50 -9.36
C ASP A 55 -12.73 3.05 -8.54
N ASP A 56 -13.54 2.13 -9.05
CA ASP A 56 -14.71 1.60 -8.34
C ASP A 56 -14.30 0.60 -7.26
N GLU A 57 -13.36 -0.29 -7.56
CA GLU A 57 -12.77 -1.20 -6.57
C GLU A 57 -12.09 -0.42 -5.43
N ARG A 58 -11.34 0.65 -5.75
CA ARG A 58 -10.72 1.51 -4.72
C ARG A 58 -11.74 2.14 -3.79
N ARG A 59 -12.86 2.63 -4.33
CA ARG A 59 -13.93 3.22 -3.49
C ARG A 59 -14.53 2.18 -2.57
N ARG A 60 -14.84 0.99 -3.09
CA ARG A 60 -15.42 -0.12 -2.32
C ARG A 60 -14.47 -0.64 -1.25
N LEU A 61 -13.17 -0.72 -1.56
CA LEU A 61 -12.14 -1.25 -0.66
C LEU A 61 -11.56 -0.20 0.29
N ALA A 62 -11.88 1.09 0.15
CA ALA A 62 -11.23 2.18 0.88
C ALA A 62 -11.27 2.01 2.40
N VAL A 63 -12.39 1.58 2.96
CA VAL A 63 -12.55 1.32 4.39
C VAL A 63 -11.82 0.03 4.80
N ALA A 64 -12.04 -1.04 4.04
CA ALA A 64 -11.45 -2.34 4.32
C ALA A 64 -9.92 -2.32 4.29
N LEU A 65 -9.30 -1.59 3.33
CA LEU A 65 -7.84 -1.43 3.22
C LEU A 65 -7.24 -0.67 4.42
N ARG A 66 -8.00 0.21 5.05
CA ARG A 66 -7.55 0.95 6.24
C ARG A 66 -7.72 0.13 7.52
N PHE A 67 -8.58 -0.88 7.52
CA PHE A 67 -8.87 -1.67 8.72
C PHE A 67 -7.61 -2.27 9.33
N SER A 68 -6.76 -2.93 8.53
CA SER A 68 -5.57 -3.59 9.06
C SER A 68 -4.54 -2.59 9.58
N THR A 69 -4.35 -1.45 8.90
CA THR A 69 -3.43 -0.39 9.37
C THR A 69 -3.95 0.32 10.61
N ALA A 70 -5.27 0.57 10.68
CA ALA A 70 -5.91 1.16 11.87
C ALA A 70 -5.83 0.23 13.08
N THR A 71 -6.08 -1.08 12.89
CA THR A 71 -5.94 -2.09 13.94
C THR A 71 -4.50 -2.15 14.47
N CYS A 72 -3.50 -2.18 13.58
CA CYS A 72 -2.10 -2.13 13.98
C CYS A 72 -1.77 -0.85 14.74
N LEU A 73 -2.23 0.30 14.27
CA LEU A 73 -2.02 1.59 14.93
C LEU A 73 -2.55 1.58 16.36
N LEU A 74 -3.80 1.11 16.55
CA LEU A 74 -4.42 1.03 17.89
C LEU A 74 -3.66 0.09 18.82
N LEU A 75 -3.26 -1.08 18.32
CA LEU A 75 -2.52 -2.05 19.11
C LEU A 75 -1.12 -1.55 19.50
N VAL A 76 -0.41 -0.87 18.59
CA VAL A 76 0.89 -0.24 18.91
C VAL A 76 0.73 0.87 19.92
N LEU A 77 -0.28 1.75 19.77
CA LEU A 77 -0.59 2.79 20.75
C LEU A 77 -0.85 2.20 22.12
N THR A 78 -1.67 1.15 22.21
CA THR A 78 -1.96 0.47 23.48
C THR A 78 -0.70 -0.13 24.08
N ALA A 79 0.13 -0.79 23.29
CA ALA A 79 1.38 -1.40 23.75
C ALA A 79 2.38 -0.36 24.28
N LEU A 80 2.47 0.80 23.63
CA LEU A 80 3.31 1.92 24.09
C LEU A 80 2.75 2.58 25.35
N ALA A 81 1.42 2.80 25.44
CA ALA A 81 0.78 3.39 26.61
C ALA A 81 0.92 2.51 27.86
N LEU A 82 0.95 1.19 27.68
CA LEU A 82 1.17 0.22 28.75
C LEU A 82 2.67 -0.09 28.99
N GLU A 83 3.56 0.52 28.21
CA GLU A 83 5.02 0.23 28.21
C GLU A 83 5.31 -1.27 28.25
N SER A 84 4.51 -2.08 27.53
CA SER A 84 4.53 -3.54 27.61
C SER A 84 5.43 -4.16 26.53
N PRO A 85 6.64 -4.62 26.86
CA PRO A 85 7.50 -5.31 25.90
C PRO A 85 6.86 -6.58 25.38
N ALA A 86 6.08 -7.29 26.19
CA ALA A 86 5.40 -8.53 25.77
C ALA A 86 4.38 -8.26 24.64
N MET A 87 3.58 -7.19 24.73
CA MET A 87 2.66 -6.78 23.67
C MET A 87 3.40 -6.39 22.39
N ILE A 88 4.53 -5.67 22.51
CA ILE A 88 5.33 -5.26 21.35
C ILE A 88 5.94 -6.48 20.66
N PHE A 89 6.45 -7.45 21.40
CA PHE A 89 6.95 -8.71 20.82
C PHE A 89 5.84 -9.53 20.17
N ALA A 90 4.64 -9.56 20.75
CA ALA A 90 3.48 -10.18 20.11
C ALA A 90 3.15 -9.52 18.78
N LEU A 91 3.15 -8.18 18.73
CA LEU A 91 2.94 -7.40 17.49
C LEU A 91 4.09 -7.61 16.48
N THR A 92 5.32 -7.79 16.95
CA THR A 92 6.47 -8.19 16.11
C THR A 92 6.18 -9.51 15.40
N GLY A 93 5.64 -10.51 16.14
CA GLY A 93 5.21 -11.79 15.56
C GLY A 93 4.11 -11.62 14.50
N VAL A 94 3.10 -10.80 14.77
CA VAL A 94 2.04 -10.46 13.80
C VAL A 94 2.62 -9.81 12.55
N GLY A 95 3.53 -8.85 12.72
CA GLY A 95 4.22 -8.16 11.63
C GLY A 95 5.09 -9.11 10.80
N LEU A 96 5.76 -10.06 11.43
CA LEU A 96 6.55 -11.10 10.76
C LEU A 96 5.67 -11.96 9.86
N ILE A 97 4.54 -12.43 10.36
CA ILE A 97 3.56 -13.19 9.57
C ILE A 97 3.07 -12.35 8.38
N ALA A 98 2.73 -11.09 8.59
CA ALA A 98 2.29 -10.18 7.55
C ALA A 98 3.36 -9.90 6.47
N GLY A 99 4.62 -9.83 6.87
CA GLY A 99 5.76 -9.62 5.97
C GLY A 99 6.14 -10.87 5.15
N LEU A 100 5.96 -12.05 5.72
CA LEU A 100 6.30 -13.32 5.07
C LEU A 100 5.16 -13.88 4.24
N THR A 101 3.91 -13.64 4.64
CA THR A 101 2.73 -14.16 3.95
C THR A 101 2.08 -13.09 3.06
N SER A 102 1.20 -13.51 2.15
CA SER A 102 0.42 -12.60 1.32
C SER A 102 -0.83 -12.04 2.00
N ARG A 103 -1.09 -12.39 3.25
CA ARG A 103 -2.24 -11.95 4.04
C ARG A 103 -1.79 -11.50 5.43
N HIS A 104 -2.22 -10.32 5.82
CA HIS A 104 -2.05 -9.85 7.19
C HIS A 104 -3.06 -10.57 8.11
N PRO A 105 -2.72 -10.92 9.36
CA PRO A 105 -3.69 -11.51 10.30
C PRO A 105 -4.97 -10.69 10.46
N SER A 106 -4.88 -9.35 10.48
CA SER A 106 -6.07 -8.48 10.50
C SER A 106 -6.89 -8.55 9.22
N ASP A 107 -6.29 -8.83 8.05
CA ASP A 107 -7.02 -9.04 6.79
C ASP A 107 -7.82 -10.36 6.85
N LEU A 108 -7.30 -11.38 7.55
CA LEU A 108 -8.05 -12.60 7.81
C LEU A 108 -9.24 -12.34 8.74
N ALA A 109 -9.03 -11.57 9.82
CA ALA A 109 -10.10 -11.16 10.72
C ALA A 109 -11.18 -10.36 9.97
N TRP A 110 -10.80 -9.42 9.10
CA TRP A 110 -11.73 -8.73 8.21
C TRP A 110 -12.49 -9.71 7.33
N ASN A 111 -11.78 -10.54 6.58
CA ASN A 111 -12.39 -11.41 5.58
C ASN A 111 -13.31 -12.49 6.15
N HIS A 112 -13.07 -12.95 7.37
CA HIS A 112 -13.85 -14.04 7.98
C HIS A 112 -14.91 -13.57 8.96
N VAL A 113 -14.74 -12.41 9.58
CA VAL A 113 -15.63 -11.92 10.63
C VAL A 113 -16.19 -10.53 10.28
N VAL A 114 -15.35 -9.52 10.25
CA VAL A 114 -15.79 -8.11 10.24
C VAL A 114 -16.62 -7.77 9.00
N ARG A 115 -16.22 -8.24 7.82
CA ARG A 115 -16.93 -7.96 6.57
C ARG A 115 -18.39 -8.46 6.56
N HIS A 116 -18.67 -9.54 7.27
CA HIS A 116 -20.03 -10.10 7.34
C HIS A 116 -20.96 -9.24 8.18
N VAL A 117 -20.41 -8.56 9.19
CA VAL A 117 -21.16 -7.61 10.03
C VAL A 117 -21.21 -6.23 9.38
N ALA A 118 -20.11 -5.78 8.77
CA ALA A 118 -20.01 -4.46 8.16
C ALA A 118 -20.53 -4.39 6.71
N GLY A 119 -20.89 -5.52 6.09
CA GLY A 119 -21.36 -5.57 4.69
C GLY A 119 -20.27 -5.19 3.66
N GLY A 120 -19.00 -5.35 4.01
CA GLY A 120 -17.88 -4.93 3.18
C GLY A 120 -17.36 -5.98 2.19
N PRO A 121 -16.59 -5.57 1.18
CA PRO A 121 -15.95 -6.48 0.23
C PRO A 121 -14.79 -7.23 0.88
N ALA A 122 -14.41 -8.37 0.28
CA ALA A 122 -13.22 -9.12 0.69
C ALA A 122 -11.95 -8.35 0.35
N LEU A 123 -10.98 -8.35 1.27
CA LEU A 123 -9.66 -7.75 1.04
C LEU A 123 -8.83 -8.60 0.08
N PRO A 124 -8.18 -7.98 -0.92
CA PRO A 124 -7.24 -8.66 -1.80
C PRO A 124 -5.96 -9.05 -1.05
N ARG A 125 -5.15 -9.89 -1.70
CA ARG A 125 -3.83 -10.26 -1.16
C ARG A 125 -2.90 -9.04 -1.13
N ASN A 126 -2.06 -8.97 -0.10
CA ASN A 126 -1.08 -7.91 0.05
C ASN A 126 0.01 -7.99 -1.02
N PRO A 127 0.23 -6.93 -1.81
CA PRO A 127 1.27 -6.90 -2.82
C PRO A 127 2.67 -6.91 -2.19
N THR A 128 3.68 -7.28 -2.98
CA THR A 128 5.06 -7.47 -2.53
C THR A 128 5.63 -6.21 -1.85
N ARG A 129 5.39 -5.01 -2.38
CA ARG A 129 5.88 -3.76 -1.78
C ARG A 129 5.33 -3.53 -0.37
N ARG A 130 4.04 -3.80 -0.16
CA ARG A 130 3.41 -3.71 1.17
C ARG A 130 3.98 -4.74 2.14
N ARG A 131 4.29 -5.94 1.68
CA ARG A 131 4.96 -6.98 2.50
C ARG A 131 6.36 -6.54 2.94
N HIS A 132 7.14 -5.86 2.08
CA HIS A 132 8.42 -5.28 2.47
C HIS A 132 8.26 -4.18 3.52
N ALA A 133 7.23 -3.33 3.41
CA ALA A 133 6.92 -2.34 4.43
C ALA A 133 6.62 -2.99 5.80
N PHE A 134 5.87 -4.10 5.83
CA PHE A 134 5.64 -4.87 7.06
C PHE A 134 6.94 -5.45 7.64
N LYS A 135 7.86 -5.95 6.82
CA LYS A 135 9.16 -6.43 7.30
C LYS A 135 9.96 -5.32 7.99
N ILE A 136 9.99 -4.13 7.40
CA ILE A 136 10.66 -2.96 8.00
C ILE A 136 10.00 -2.59 9.33
N ALA A 137 8.67 -2.52 9.39
CA ALA A 137 7.94 -2.25 10.62
C ALA A 137 8.16 -3.32 11.69
N THR A 138 8.29 -4.59 11.29
CA THR A 138 8.61 -5.71 12.20
C THR A 138 9.97 -5.54 12.85
N VAL A 139 11.01 -5.22 12.07
CA VAL A 139 12.35 -4.95 12.60
C VAL A 139 12.31 -3.75 13.55
N TRP A 140 11.57 -2.70 13.19
CA TRP A 140 11.40 -1.53 14.04
C TRP A 140 10.72 -1.88 15.38
N LEU A 141 9.61 -2.64 15.36
CA LEU A 141 8.95 -3.13 16.57
C LEU A 141 9.88 -3.99 17.43
N LEU A 142 10.69 -4.85 16.82
CA LEU A 142 11.67 -5.65 17.53
C LEU A 142 12.67 -4.78 18.30
N VAL A 143 13.19 -3.73 17.67
CA VAL A 143 14.09 -2.76 18.32
C VAL A 143 13.38 -2.07 19.48
N VAL A 144 12.16 -1.56 19.29
CA VAL A 144 11.37 -0.92 20.35
C VAL A 144 11.13 -1.85 21.52
N GLY A 145 10.72 -3.10 21.23
CA GLY A 145 10.48 -4.12 22.27
C GLY A 145 11.74 -4.47 23.06
N THR A 146 12.87 -4.58 22.38
CA THR A 146 14.17 -4.83 23.02
C THR A 146 14.60 -3.69 23.93
N LEU A 147 14.38 -2.43 23.51
CA LEU A 147 14.67 -1.25 24.32
C LEU A 147 13.82 -1.20 25.59
N PHE A 148 12.53 -1.50 25.49
CA PHE A 148 11.67 -1.63 26.68
C PHE A 148 12.13 -2.75 27.61
N ALA A 149 12.47 -3.91 27.06
CA ALA A 149 12.98 -5.04 27.85
C ALA A 149 14.32 -4.72 28.54
N ALA A 150 15.12 -3.86 27.94
CA ALA A 150 16.37 -3.36 28.52
C ALA A 150 16.19 -2.17 29.49
N GLY A 151 14.97 -1.69 29.74
CA GLY A 151 14.67 -0.55 30.62
C GLY A 151 15.01 0.81 30.01
N VAL A 152 15.29 0.90 28.71
CA VAL A 152 15.59 2.17 27.99
C VAL A 152 14.28 2.79 27.48
N ASN A 153 13.34 3.05 28.38
CA ASN A 153 11.95 3.42 28.07
C ASN A 153 11.84 4.71 27.25
N THR A 154 12.62 5.74 27.57
CA THR A 154 12.55 7.02 26.84
C THR A 154 12.85 6.85 25.35
N VAL A 155 13.92 6.13 25.00
CA VAL A 155 14.29 5.90 23.60
C VAL A 155 13.23 5.00 22.92
N ALA A 156 12.74 3.99 23.63
CA ALA A 156 11.68 3.11 23.14
C ALA A 156 10.39 3.89 22.82
N LEU A 157 10.00 4.82 23.70
CA LEU A 157 8.82 5.69 23.48
C LEU A 157 9.01 6.64 22.30
N ILE A 158 10.20 7.23 22.13
CA ILE A 158 10.49 8.10 20.97
C ILE A 158 10.39 7.28 19.67
N LEU A 159 11.08 6.15 19.59
CA LEU A 159 11.04 5.30 18.40
C LEU A 159 9.65 4.73 18.14
N GLY A 160 8.94 4.33 19.21
CA GLY A 160 7.55 3.89 19.12
C GLY A 160 6.62 4.99 18.62
N GLY A 161 6.78 6.22 19.12
CA GLY A 161 6.03 7.39 18.68
C GLY A 161 6.25 7.71 17.19
N LEU A 162 7.48 7.59 16.69
CA LEU A 162 7.79 7.73 15.26
C LEU A 162 7.08 6.64 14.43
N LEU A 163 7.03 5.41 14.92
CA LEU A 163 6.30 4.33 14.25
C LEU A 163 4.79 4.60 14.23
N VAL A 164 4.24 5.09 15.36
CA VAL A 164 2.82 5.52 15.45
C VAL A 164 2.52 6.62 14.42
N ALA A 165 3.38 7.64 14.32
CA ALA A 165 3.22 8.71 13.34
C ALA A 165 3.24 8.18 11.90
N ALA A 166 4.15 7.26 11.58
CA ALA A 166 4.20 6.60 10.28
C ALA A 166 2.93 5.77 10.00
N CYS A 167 2.46 4.97 10.97
CA CYS A 167 1.22 4.20 10.85
C CYS A 167 -0.03 5.10 10.69
N ALA A 168 -0.10 6.20 11.44
CA ALA A 168 -1.19 7.18 11.33
C ALA A 168 -1.21 7.81 9.94
N THR A 169 -0.05 8.16 9.39
CA THR A 169 0.08 8.69 8.03
C THR A 169 -0.42 7.69 7.00
N VAL A 170 -0.03 6.41 7.09
CA VAL A 170 -0.52 5.36 6.19
C VAL A 170 -2.03 5.18 6.31
N THR A 171 -2.56 5.17 7.54
CA THR A 171 -3.98 4.94 7.79
C THR A 171 -4.84 6.09 7.25
N THR A 172 -4.39 7.33 7.37
CA THR A 172 -5.15 8.52 6.93
C THR A 172 -5.00 8.81 5.45
N THR A 173 -3.78 8.73 4.92
CA THR A 173 -3.43 9.21 3.57
C THR A 173 -3.07 8.09 2.59
N ASN A 174 -2.98 6.84 3.05
CA ASN A 174 -2.40 5.71 2.31
C ASN A 174 -0.94 5.97 1.87
N PHE A 175 -0.25 6.96 2.43
CA PHE A 175 1.14 7.26 2.09
C PHE A 175 2.07 6.38 2.94
N CYS A 176 2.81 5.51 2.27
CA CYS A 176 3.72 4.56 2.91
C CYS A 176 5.16 4.87 2.50
N ILE A 177 5.95 5.47 3.41
CA ILE A 177 7.36 5.84 3.17
C ILE A 177 8.19 4.67 2.66
N PRO A 178 8.19 3.47 3.27
CA PRO A 178 8.94 2.33 2.76
C PRO A 178 8.55 1.93 1.34
N SER A 179 7.25 1.99 1.00
CA SER A 179 6.77 1.65 -0.35
C SER A 179 7.22 2.66 -1.40
N GLU A 180 7.27 3.95 -1.05
CA GLU A 180 7.80 5.00 -1.93
C GLU A 180 9.30 4.84 -2.17
N LEU A 181 10.08 4.57 -1.12
CA LEU A 181 11.52 4.32 -1.24
C LEU A 181 11.82 3.12 -2.14
N LEU A 182 11.08 2.02 -1.97
CA LEU A 182 11.20 0.84 -2.84
C LEU A 182 10.84 1.17 -4.28
N ALA A 183 9.75 1.90 -4.51
CA ALA A 183 9.34 2.32 -5.86
C ALA A 183 10.40 3.22 -6.53
N LEU A 184 11.02 4.12 -5.78
CA LEU A 184 12.11 4.96 -6.27
C LEU A 184 13.34 4.12 -6.62
N TRP A 185 13.69 3.16 -5.80
CA TRP A 185 14.82 2.27 -6.02
C TRP A 185 14.64 1.42 -7.29
N GLU A 186 13.48 0.80 -7.45
CA GLU A 186 13.12 0.03 -8.64
C GLU A 186 13.18 0.89 -9.93
N ARG A 187 12.68 2.14 -9.85
CA ARG A 187 12.75 3.08 -10.99
C ARG A 187 14.19 3.44 -11.37
N ARG A 188 15.08 3.58 -10.38
CA ARG A 188 16.53 3.83 -10.63
C ARG A 188 17.18 2.63 -11.30
N GLY A 189 16.94 1.42 -10.80
CA GLY A 189 17.46 0.18 -11.39
C GLY A 189 17.02 -0.02 -12.84
N ALA A 190 15.76 0.24 -13.15
CA ALA A 190 15.23 0.14 -14.50
C ALA A 190 15.85 1.15 -15.49
N ARG A 191 16.25 2.34 -15.01
CA ARG A 191 16.95 3.33 -15.84
C ARG A 191 18.39 2.91 -16.15
N THR A 192 19.07 2.31 -15.20
CA THR A 192 20.46 1.84 -15.40
C THR A 192 20.53 0.73 -16.44
N VAL A 193 19.60 -0.22 -16.40
CA VAL A 193 19.52 -1.32 -17.39
C VAL A 193 19.24 -0.79 -18.81
N ARG A 194 18.39 0.24 -18.96
CA ARG A 194 18.13 0.85 -20.28
C ARG A 194 19.28 1.67 -20.82
N ALA A 195 20.18 2.16 -19.99
CA ALA A 195 21.34 2.94 -20.42
C ALA A 195 22.52 2.05 -20.86
N THR A 196 22.47 0.75 -20.57
CA THR A 196 23.53 -0.23 -20.89
C THR A 196 23.16 -1.16 -22.06
N THR A 197 21.95 -1.05 -22.60
CA THR A 197 21.47 -1.72 -23.83
C THR A 197 21.37 -0.75 -24.99
#